data_adfcacb5f76170a230cac15e8d29d47e
#
_entry.id   adfcacb5f76170a230cac15e8d29d47e
#
_cell.length_a   1.000
_cell.length_b   1.000
_cell.length_c   1.000
_cell.angle_alpha   90.00
_cell.angle_beta   90.00
_cell.angle_gamma   90.00
#
_symmetry.space_group_name_H-M   'P 1'
#
loop_
_entity.id
_entity.type
_entity.pdbx_description
1 polymer ?
#
loop_
_entity_poly.entity_id
_entity_poly.type
_entity_poly.pdbx_seq_one_letter_code
_entity_poly.pdbx_strand_id
1 'polypeptide(L)'
;MTEATSPPEETEEGQPRDAAYWAQKVEKLEVSKVPTGAANVNVQGRREVGPLQGFGKLWQKTYRVRLAGVEVVPAEVVKVWKEHFPEFQPPNSRFYPSMAGVAPGEVLFISASVGGMPVYTGVRVIYADEESFTVMTPEGHPESGWNTFSAYQDADGTTVAQIQSLARADDPIYEIAFRIVGSTAQERIWTHVLKSLAAHFG
;
A
#
# COMPACT_ATOMS: atom_id res chain seq x y z
N MET A 1 -15.48 36.60 44.27
CA MET A 1 -14.43 35.60 44.14
C MET A 1 -14.78 34.80 42.88
N THR A 2 -14.14 35.14 41.81
CA THR A 2 -14.38 34.48 40.48
C THR A 2 -13.22 33.48 40.30
N GLU A 3 -13.55 32.20 40.34
CA GLU A 3 -12.61 31.12 40.04
C GLU A 3 -12.16 31.25 38.59
N ALA A 4 -10.88 31.41 38.39
CA ALA A 4 -10.26 31.35 37.08
C ALA A 4 -10.17 29.88 36.69
N THR A 5 -10.96 29.50 35.69
CA THR A 5 -10.88 28.20 35.02
C THR A 5 -9.57 28.15 34.25
N SER A 6 -8.68 27.22 34.61
CA SER A 6 -7.46 26.95 33.86
C SER A 6 -7.85 26.54 32.43
N PRO A 7 -7.09 26.98 31.40
CA PRO A 7 -7.31 26.52 30.04
C PRO A 7 -7.09 25.00 29.97
N PRO A 8 -7.79 24.31 29.07
CA PRO A 8 -7.59 22.87 28.88
C PRO A 8 -6.13 22.61 28.49
N GLU A 9 -5.51 21.59 29.11
CA GLU A 9 -4.20 21.09 28.73
C GLU A 9 -4.22 20.82 27.22
N GLU A 10 -3.28 21.44 26.50
CA GLU A 10 -2.99 21.13 25.12
C GLU A 10 -2.64 19.63 25.08
N THR A 11 -3.49 18.85 24.45
CA THR A 11 -3.16 17.47 24.10
C THR A 11 -1.87 17.51 23.30
N GLU A 12 -0.83 16.81 23.78
CA GLU A 12 0.43 16.63 23.05
C GLU A 12 0.10 16.27 21.60
N GLU A 13 0.31 17.22 20.70
CA GLU A 13 0.35 16.93 19.27
C GLU A 13 1.41 15.85 19.13
N GLY A 14 1.01 14.66 18.67
CA GLY A 14 1.89 13.52 18.51
C GLY A 14 3.16 13.95 17.81
N GLN A 15 4.32 13.64 18.37
CA GLN A 15 5.61 13.99 17.79
C GLN A 15 5.62 13.58 16.31
N PRO A 16 6.08 14.45 15.41
CA PRO A 16 6.16 14.10 14.00
C PRO A 16 6.99 12.81 13.86
N ARG A 17 6.49 11.84 13.12
CA ARG A 17 7.19 10.58 12.87
C ARG A 17 8.58 10.85 12.30
N ASP A 18 9.56 10.10 12.77
CA ASP A 18 10.96 10.28 12.36
C ASP A 18 11.09 10.28 10.83
N ALA A 19 11.83 11.26 10.31
CA ALA A 19 12.12 11.39 8.89
C ALA A 19 12.84 10.16 8.30
N ALA A 20 13.48 9.34 9.13
CA ALA A 20 14.11 8.08 8.72
C ALA A 20 13.14 7.06 8.12
N TYR A 21 11.86 7.12 8.50
CA TYR A 21 10.82 6.21 8.00
C TYR A 21 10.15 6.69 6.71
N TRP A 22 10.46 7.90 6.26
CA TRP A 22 9.93 8.46 5.02
C TRP A 22 10.92 8.35 3.88
N ALA A 23 10.41 8.06 2.69
CA ALA A 23 11.20 8.18 1.48
C ALA A 23 11.64 9.62 1.28
N GLN A 24 12.91 9.81 0.92
CA GLN A 24 13.39 11.12 0.50
C GLN A 24 12.66 11.56 -0.77
N LYS A 25 12.43 12.88 -0.87
CA LYS A 25 11.85 13.47 -2.08
C LYS A 25 12.74 13.16 -3.27
N VAL A 26 12.17 12.49 -4.27
CA VAL A 26 12.81 12.25 -5.56
C VAL A 26 11.93 12.80 -6.66
N GLU A 27 12.53 13.26 -7.73
CA GLU A 27 11.79 13.78 -8.89
C GLU A 27 11.32 12.66 -9.82
N LYS A 28 11.97 11.50 -9.76
CA LYS A 28 11.76 10.40 -10.69
C LYS A 28 11.73 9.06 -9.96
N LEU A 29 10.88 8.18 -10.45
CA LEU A 29 10.84 6.79 -10.05
C LEU A 29 11.85 6.01 -10.92
N GLU A 30 12.83 5.36 -10.30
CA GLU A 30 13.80 4.52 -10.99
C GLU A 30 13.58 3.05 -10.65
N VAL A 31 13.60 2.20 -11.67
CA VAL A 31 13.56 0.75 -11.51
C VAL A 31 14.86 0.18 -12.06
N SER A 32 15.67 -0.41 -11.19
CA SER A 32 16.99 -0.91 -11.54
C SER A 32 16.98 -2.18 -12.40
N LYS A 33 15.90 -2.95 -12.37
CA LYS A 33 15.73 -4.17 -13.18
C LYS A 33 14.31 -4.29 -13.69
N VAL A 34 14.18 -4.31 -15.01
CA VAL A 34 12.90 -4.57 -15.70
C VAL A 34 12.90 -6.04 -16.10
N PRO A 35 11.88 -6.85 -15.75
CA PRO A 35 11.77 -8.23 -16.23
C PRO A 35 11.73 -8.28 -17.74
N THR A 36 12.38 -9.28 -18.32
CA THR A 36 12.38 -9.52 -19.78
C THR A 36 10.92 -9.72 -20.24
N GLY A 37 10.50 -8.96 -21.25
CA GLY A 37 9.11 -8.99 -21.77
C GLY A 37 8.18 -7.90 -21.21
N ALA A 38 8.63 -7.11 -20.26
CA ALA A 38 7.89 -5.97 -19.73
C ALA A 38 8.03 -4.74 -20.65
N ALA A 39 7.56 -4.84 -21.87
CA ALA A 39 7.80 -3.86 -22.94
C ALA A 39 7.26 -2.44 -22.64
N ASN A 40 6.32 -2.30 -21.70
CA ASN A 40 5.66 -1.03 -21.41
C ASN A 40 6.00 -0.47 -20.02
N VAL A 41 7.01 -1.03 -19.36
CA VAL A 41 7.40 -0.56 -18.03
C VAL A 41 8.34 0.62 -18.16
N ASN A 42 7.82 1.74 -18.43
CA ASN A 42 8.57 2.97 -18.29
C ASN A 42 8.21 3.62 -16.94
N VAL A 43 8.68 3.03 -15.85
CA VAL A 43 8.56 3.62 -14.52
C VAL A 43 9.67 4.66 -14.29
N GLN A 44 10.77 4.51 -15.03
CA GLN A 44 11.87 5.45 -15.00
C GLN A 44 11.43 6.83 -15.49
N GLY A 45 11.69 7.85 -14.70
CA GLY A 45 11.34 9.22 -15.04
C GLY A 45 9.87 9.61 -14.78
N ARG A 46 9.04 8.70 -14.25
CA ARG A 46 7.67 9.01 -13.85
C ARG A 46 7.62 9.53 -12.42
N ARG A 47 6.67 10.42 -12.16
CA ARG A 47 6.41 10.97 -10.83
C ARG A 47 5.43 10.07 -10.08
N GLU A 48 5.51 10.08 -8.77
CA GLU A 48 4.45 9.55 -7.92
C GLU A 48 3.22 10.46 -8.00
N VAL A 49 2.04 9.83 -8.09
CA VAL A 49 0.77 10.53 -8.17
C VAL A 49 -0.15 10.16 -7.02
N GLY A 50 -0.60 11.19 -6.30
CA GLY A 50 -1.60 11.03 -5.26
C GLY A 50 -3.02 11.05 -5.82
N PRO A 51 -4.01 10.74 -4.97
CA PRO A 51 -5.40 10.63 -5.42
C PRO A 51 -5.98 11.96 -5.94
N LEU A 52 -5.35 13.09 -5.67
CA LEU A 52 -5.79 14.39 -6.19
C LEU A 52 -5.48 14.59 -7.68
N GLN A 53 -4.49 13.86 -8.22
CA GLN A 53 -4.10 13.93 -9.62
C GLN A 53 -4.88 12.99 -10.53
N GLY A 54 -5.67 12.06 -9.96
CA GLY A 54 -6.45 11.11 -10.72
C GLY A 54 -7.81 11.67 -11.19
N PHE A 55 -8.58 10.80 -11.83
CA PHE A 55 -9.89 11.08 -12.43
C PHE A 55 -11.02 10.33 -11.75
N GLY A 56 -12.22 10.86 -11.88
CA GLY A 56 -13.44 10.20 -11.43
C GLY A 56 -13.58 10.13 -9.90
N LYS A 57 -14.25 9.10 -9.44
CA LYS A 57 -14.61 8.96 -8.02
C LYS A 57 -13.40 8.57 -7.18
N LEU A 58 -13.19 9.31 -6.09
CA LEU A 58 -12.23 8.92 -5.06
C LEU A 58 -12.82 7.82 -4.18
N TRP A 59 -12.06 6.73 -4.02
CA TRP A 59 -12.42 5.61 -3.18
C TRP A 59 -11.48 5.52 -1.99
N GLN A 60 -12.07 5.41 -0.82
CA GLN A 60 -11.38 4.96 0.38
C GLN A 60 -11.93 3.60 0.75
N LYS A 61 -11.08 2.58 0.79
CA LYS A 61 -11.43 1.21 1.12
C LYS A 61 -10.53 0.69 2.23
N THR A 62 -11.10 -0.08 3.13
CA THR A 62 -10.36 -0.74 4.20
C THR A 62 -10.70 -2.23 4.20
N TYR A 63 -9.67 -3.05 4.17
CA TYR A 63 -9.77 -4.51 4.24
C TYR A 63 -9.06 -4.97 5.51
N ARG A 64 -9.62 -5.95 6.20
CA ARG A 64 -9.10 -6.45 7.48
C ARG A 64 -9.20 -7.95 7.57
N VAL A 65 -8.23 -8.56 8.26
CA VAL A 65 -8.29 -9.94 8.71
C VAL A 65 -7.87 -10.00 10.17
N ARG A 66 -8.60 -10.73 10.99
CA ARG A 66 -8.27 -11.02 12.39
C ARG A 66 -7.45 -12.30 12.43
N LEU A 67 -6.32 -12.27 13.10
CA LEU A 67 -5.45 -13.44 13.34
C LEU A 67 -5.91 -14.13 14.62
N ALA A 68 -7.14 -14.68 14.59
CA ALA A 68 -7.75 -15.31 15.74
C ALA A 68 -7.10 -16.66 16.06
N GLY A 69 -6.83 -16.91 17.34
CA GLY A 69 -6.18 -18.17 17.78
C GLY A 69 -4.66 -18.20 17.59
N VAL A 70 -4.07 -17.07 17.20
CA VAL A 70 -2.62 -16.92 17.03
C VAL A 70 -2.12 -15.82 17.98
N GLU A 71 -1.11 -16.14 18.77
CA GLU A 71 -0.42 -15.16 19.61
C GLU A 71 0.72 -14.53 18.81
N VAL A 72 0.42 -13.43 18.10
CA VAL A 72 1.40 -12.68 17.33
C VAL A 72 1.20 -11.17 17.56
N VAL A 73 2.31 -10.45 17.74
CA VAL A 73 2.27 -8.99 17.92
C VAL A 73 2.21 -8.26 16.58
N PRO A 74 1.60 -7.06 16.50
CA PRO A 74 1.48 -6.30 15.25
C PRO A 74 2.80 -6.08 14.51
N ALA A 75 3.87 -5.74 15.22
CA ALA A 75 5.19 -5.52 14.62
C ALA A 75 5.74 -6.77 13.91
N GLU A 76 5.51 -7.96 14.45
CA GLU A 76 5.91 -9.20 13.79
C GLU A 76 5.09 -9.46 12.52
N VAL A 77 3.80 -9.16 12.55
CA VAL A 77 2.95 -9.26 11.35
C VAL A 77 3.45 -8.33 10.24
N VAL A 78 3.76 -7.08 10.57
CA VAL A 78 4.27 -6.10 9.59
C VAL A 78 5.66 -6.50 9.09
N LYS A 79 6.53 -7.01 9.95
CA LYS A 79 7.84 -7.52 9.58
C LYS A 79 7.73 -8.67 8.56
N VAL A 80 6.97 -9.70 8.88
CA VAL A 80 6.71 -10.85 7.98
C VAL A 80 6.08 -10.38 6.67
N TRP A 81 5.15 -9.45 6.74
CA TRP A 81 4.50 -8.90 5.55
C TRP A 81 5.50 -8.21 4.61
N LYS A 82 6.43 -7.43 5.15
CA LYS A 82 7.49 -6.78 4.36
C LYS A 82 8.48 -7.78 3.76
N GLU A 83 8.91 -8.77 4.54
CA GLU A 83 9.89 -9.78 4.14
C GLU A 83 9.35 -10.71 3.06
N HIS A 84 8.06 -11.08 3.14
CA HIS A 84 7.39 -12.03 2.25
C HIS A 84 6.34 -11.38 1.33
N PHE A 85 6.38 -10.07 1.15
CA PHE A 85 5.36 -9.32 0.42
C PHE A 85 5.00 -9.91 -0.97
N PRO A 86 5.96 -10.37 -1.79
CA PRO A 86 5.66 -11.00 -3.08
C PRO A 86 4.90 -12.32 -2.98
N GLU A 87 5.12 -13.08 -1.91
CA GLU A 87 4.56 -14.41 -1.72
C GLU A 87 3.06 -14.38 -1.39
N PHE A 88 2.61 -13.29 -0.79
CA PHE A 88 1.21 -13.09 -0.44
C PHE A 88 0.35 -12.59 -1.60
N GLN A 89 0.96 -12.28 -2.75
CA GLN A 89 0.23 -11.78 -3.91
C GLN A 89 -0.49 -12.91 -4.67
N PRO A 90 -1.63 -12.61 -5.34
CA PRO A 90 -2.32 -13.62 -6.13
C PRO A 90 -1.46 -14.05 -7.35
N PRO A 91 -1.68 -15.27 -7.87
CA PRO A 91 -0.85 -15.82 -8.95
C PRO A 91 -0.77 -14.98 -10.23
N ASN A 92 -1.81 -14.17 -10.49
CA ASN A 92 -1.90 -13.27 -11.64
C ASN A 92 -1.33 -11.86 -11.39
N SER A 93 -0.71 -11.64 -10.24
CA SER A 93 -0.08 -10.36 -9.87
C SER A 93 1.24 -10.65 -9.16
N ARG A 94 2.34 -10.41 -9.82
CA ARG A 94 3.68 -10.65 -9.29
C ARG A 94 4.35 -9.35 -8.95
N PHE A 95 4.91 -9.28 -7.75
CA PHE A 95 5.70 -8.15 -7.27
C PHE A 95 7.18 -8.53 -7.25
N TYR A 96 8.01 -7.60 -7.67
CA TYR A 96 9.47 -7.75 -7.71
C TYR A 96 10.07 -6.58 -6.92
N PRO A 97 10.37 -6.79 -5.63
CA PRO A 97 11.03 -5.79 -4.81
C PRO A 97 12.48 -5.58 -5.27
N SER A 98 13.04 -4.43 -4.94
CA SER A 98 14.49 -4.21 -5.01
C SER A 98 15.23 -5.12 -4.02
N MET A 99 16.56 -5.09 -4.05
CA MET A 99 17.38 -5.85 -3.09
C MET A 99 17.19 -5.39 -1.64
N ALA A 100 16.79 -4.13 -1.44
CA ALA A 100 16.49 -3.59 -0.12
C ALA A 100 15.06 -3.94 0.36
N GLY A 101 14.26 -4.62 -0.48
CA GLY A 101 12.92 -5.06 -0.14
C GLY A 101 11.90 -3.92 -0.02
N VAL A 102 11.03 -4.01 0.98
CA VAL A 102 10.01 -3.00 1.29
C VAL A 102 10.62 -1.97 2.26
N ALA A 103 11.37 -1.04 1.73
CA ALA A 103 12.03 0.03 2.48
C ALA A 103 11.73 1.41 1.88
N PRO A 104 11.78 2.50 2.67
CA PRO A 104 11.48 3.84 2.17
C PRO A 104 12.34 4.24 0.97
N GLY A 105 11.69 4.67 -0.11
CA GLY A 105 12.35 5.05 -1.36
C GLY A 105 12.44 3.93 -2.39
N GLU A 106 12.31 2.67 -1.98
CA GLU A 106 12.42 1.52 -2.86
C GLU A 106 11.19 1.37 -3.77
N VAL A 107 11.42 0.74 -4.92
CA VAL A 107 10.39 0.47 -5.92
C VAL A 107 10.05 -1.01 -5.93
N LEU A 108 8.77 -1.31 -5.89
CA LEU A 108 8.21 -2.63 -6.12
C LEU A 108 7.66 -2.65 -7.55
N PHE A 109 8.31 -3.41 -8.42
CA PHE A 109 7.83 -3.61 -9.77
C PHE A 109 6.66 -4.59 -9.79
N ILE A 110 5.66 -4.37 -10.65
CA ILE A 110 4.44 -5.16 -10.73
C ILE A 110 4.24 -5.68 -12.15
N SER A 111 4.10 -7.00 -12.28
CA SER A 111 3.60 -7.66 -13.48
C SER A 111 2.29 -8.34 -13.15
N ALA A 112 1.20 -7.87 -13.75
CA ALA A 112 -0.14 -8.36 -13.47
C ALA A 112 -0.92 -8.64 -14.75
N SER A 113 -2.03 -9.38 -14.62
CA SER A 113 -3.01 -9.55 -15.68
C SER A 113 -4.37 -9.08 -15.19
N VAL A 114 -4.96 -8.15 -15.91
CA VAL A 114 -6.29 -7.60 -15.64
C VAL A 114 -7.19 -7.83 -16.85
N GLY A 115 -8.22 -8.64 -16.67
CA GLY A 115 -9.12 -9.00 -17.79
C GLY A 115 -8.41 -9.73 -18.94
N GLY A 116 -7.32 -10.47 -18.66
CA GLY A 116 -6.51 -11.15 -19.66
C GLY A 116 -5.46 -10.27 -20.36
N MET A 117 -5.44 -8.96 -20.08
CA MET A 117 -4.42 -8.05 -20.61
C MET A 117 -3.25 -7.91 -19.63
N PRO A 118 -2.00 -8.01 -20.12
CA PRO A 118 -0.83 -7.80 -19.29
C PRO A 118 -0.72 -6.33 -18.87
N VAL A 119 -0.48 -6.10 -17.59
CA VAL A 119 -0.21 -4.78 -17.01
C VAL A 119 1.16 -4.82 -16.36
N TYR A 120 2.02 -3.91 -16.77
CA TYR A 120 3.34 -3.73 -16.20
C TYR A 120 3.44 -2.32 -15.61
N THR A 121 3.73 -2.25 -14.32
CA THR A 121 3.80 -0.99 -13.58
C THR A 121 4.69 -1.17 -12.36
N GLY A 122 4.66 -0.24 -11.45
CA GLY A 122 5.34 -0.34 -10.17
C GLY A 122 4.71 0.58 -9.14
N VAL A 123 5.13 0.45 -7.93
CA VAL A 123 4.79 1.36 -6.83
C VAL A 123 6.06 1.71 -6.06
N ARG A 124 6.06 2.87 -5.42
CA ARG A 124 7.14 3.29 -4.56
C ARG A 124 6.74 3.19 -3.11
N VAL A 125 7.63 2.66 -2.28
CA VAL A 125 7.49 2.71 -0.82
C VAL A 125 7.78 4.13 -0.36
N ILE A 126 6.76 4.85 0.10
CA ILE A 126 6.90 6.22 0.60
C ILE A 126 7.10 6.28 2.11
N TYR A 127 6.72 5.23 2.81
CA TYR A 127 6.86 5.10 4.26
C TYR A 127 6.98 3.64 4.65
N ALA A 128 7.85 3.31 5.61
CA ALA A 128 7.90 2.00 6.26
C ALA A 128 8.54 2.11 7.65
N ASP A 129 7.86 1.56 8.65
CA ASP A 129 8.33 1.38 10.02
C ASP A 129 7.97 -0.01 10.56
N GLU A 130 7.95 -0.19 11.88
CA GLU A 130 7.57 -1.45 12.54
C GLU A 130 6.06 -1.70 12.57
N GLU A 131 5.24 -0.65 12.41
CA GLU A 131 3.79 -0.72 12.52
C GLU A 131 3.08 -0.74 11.16
N SER A 132 3.73 -0.21 10.12
CA SER A 132 3.11 -0.05 8.81
C SER A 132 4.11 0.20 7.69
N PHE A 133 3.65 0.03 6.45
CA PHE A 133 4.32 0.57 5.28
C PHE A 133 3.29 1.06 4.26
N THR A 134 3.67 2.05 3.48
CA THR A 134 2.79 2.68 2.49
C THR A 134 3.48 2.72 1.13
N VAL A 135 2.74 2.28 0.11
CA VAL A 135 3.18 2.36 -1.28
C VAL A 135 2.30 3.35 -2.04
N MET A 136 2.91 4.10 -2.96
CA MET A 136 2.27 5.10 -3.80
C MET A 136 2.47 4.77 -5.27
N THR A 137 1.47 5.06 -6.08
CA THR A 137 1.47 4.77 -7.51
C THR A 137 2.23 5.83 -8.31
N PRO A 138 2.93 5.45 -9.40
CA PRO A 138 3.49 6.40 -10.36
C PRO A 138 2.45 6.82 -11.40
N GLU A 139 2.73 7.92 -12.07
CA GLU A 139 2.01 8.37 -13.25
C GLU A 139 1.94 7.27 -14.32
N GLY A 140 0.73 7.00 -14.85
CA GLY A 140 0.45 5.93 -15.81
C GLY A 140 0.19 4.55 -15.19
N HIS A 141 0.19 4.44 -13.86
CA HIS A 141 -0.42 3.31 -13.17
C HIS A 141 -1.95 3.36 -13.37
N PRO A 142 -2.66 2.23 -13.43
CA PRO A 142 -4.14 2.26 -13.54
C PRO A 142 -4.84 3.06 -12.46
N GLU A 143 -4.26 3.10 -11.25
CA GLU A 143 -4.76 3.86 -10.11
C GLU A 143 -3.79 5.01 -9.76
N SER A 144 -4.35 6.12 -9.30
CA SER A 144 -3.64 7.27 -8.72
C SER A 144 -3.95 7.34 -7.24
N GLY A 145 -2.96 7.05 -6.39
CA GLY A 145 -3.15 7.00 -4.95
C GLY A 145 -2.12 6.17 -4.18
N TRP A 146 -2.51 5.71 -3.01
CA TRP A 146 -1.66 4.89 -2.14
C TRP A 146 -2.41 3.78 -1.43
N ASN A 147 -1.65 2.79 -1.00
CA ASN A 147 -2.10 1.72 -0.13
C ASN A 147 -1.20 1.63 1.10
N THR A 148 -1.81 1.63 2.27
CA THR A 148 -1.14 1.45 3.56
C THR A 148 -1.46 0.06 4.11
N PHE A 149 -0.41 -0.64 4.48
CA PHE A 149 -0.43 -1.97 5.10
C PHE A 149 -0.02 -1.81 6.54
N SER A 150 -0.83 -2.29 7.47
CA SER A 150 -0.60 -2.10 8.90
C SER A 150 -1.15 -3.27 9.71
N ALA A 151 -0.69 -3.39 10.95
CA ALA A 151 -1.30 -4.29 11.92
C ALA A 151 -1.48 -3.56 13.25
N TYR A 152 -2.50 -3.96 14.02
CA TYR A 152 -2.80 -3.41 15.32
C TYR A 152 -3.48 -4.45 16.20
N GLN A 153 -3.50 -4.23 17.50
CA GLN A 153 -4.30 -5.06 18.41
C GLN A 153 -5.70 -4.47 18.56
N ASP A 154 -6.71 -5.32 18.46
CA ASP A 154 -8.10 -4.99 18.75
C ASP A 154 -8.34 -4.96 20.28
N ALA A 155 -9.51 -4.52 20.70
CA ALA A 155 -9.86 -4.37 22.11
C ALA A 155 -9.78 -5.68 22.94
N ASP A 156 -9.91 -6.82 22.30
CA ASP A 156 -9.79 -8.14 22.94
C ASP A 156 -8.35 -8.71 22.87
N GLY A 157 -7.37 -7.92 22.39
CA GLY A 157 -5.97 -8.35 22.27
C GLY A 157 -5.67 -9.12 20.98
N THR A 158 -6.66 -9.40 20.13
CA THR A 158 -6.43 -10.07 18.85
C THR A 158 -5.70 -9.15 17.89
N THR A 159 -4.63 -9.63 17.26
CA THR A 159 -3.96 -8.88 16.19
C THR A 159 -4.78 -8.88 14.91
N VAL A 160 -4.91 -7.71 14.32
CA VAL A 160 -5.65 -7.46 13.08
C VAL A 160 -4.68 -6.90 12.04
N ALA A 161 -4.57 -7.57 10.89
CA ALA A 161 -3.87 -7.03 9.74
C ALA A 161 -4.86 -6.25 8.85
N GLN A 162 -4.42 -5.10 8.34
CA GLN A 162 -5.25 -4.15 7.62
C GLN A 162 -4.57 -3.61 6.38
N ILE A 163 -5.34 -3.47 5.30
CA ILE A 163 -4.97 -2.71 4.10
C ILE A 163 -5.94 -1.55 3.96
N GLN A 164 -5.40 -0.34 3.87
CA GLN A 164 -6.17 0.87 3.57
C GLN A 164 -5.76 1.41 2.21
N SER A 165 -6.72 1.53 1.31
CA SER A 165 -6.54 2.07 -0.04
C SER A 165 -7.22 3.43 -0.14
N LEU A 166 -6.51 4.42 -0.65
CA LEU A 166 -7.07 5.71 -1.05
C LEU A 166 -6.63 5.98 -2.49
N ALA A 167 -7.53 5.78 -3.43
CA ALA A 167 -7.22 5.84 -4.84
C ALA A 167 -8.41 6.27 -5.71
N ARG A 168 -8.10 6.71 -6.91
CA ARG A 168 -9.02 6.86 -8.04
C ARG A 168 -8.34 6.38 -9.32
N ALA A 169 -9.02 6.38 -10.46
CA ALA A 169 -8.39 6.08 -11.72
C ALA A 169 -7.30 7.11 -12.05
N ASP A 170 -6.21 6.70 -12.69
CA ASP A 170 -5.13 7.60 -13.09
C ASP A 170 -5.52 8.44 -14.31
N ASP A 171 -6.36 7.91 -15.19
CA ASP A 171 -6.87 8.62 -16.37
C ASP A 171 -8.34 8.25 -16.69
N PRO A 172 -9.00 8.98 -17.63
CA PRO A 172 -10.40 8.75 -17.99
C PRO A 172 -10.69 7.36 -18.57
N ILE A 173 -9.71 6.72 -19.22
CA ILE A 173 -9.88 5.39 -19.83
C ILE A 173 -9.95 4.35 -18.71
N TYR A 174 -9.07 4.44 -17.73
CA TYR A 174 -9.11 3.60 -16.54
C TYR A 174 -10.37 3.83 -15.69
N GLU A 175 -10.86 5.07 -15.60
CA GLU A 175 -12.13 5.35 -14.92
C GLU A 175 -13.30 4.59 -15.55
N ILE A 176 -13.39 4.55 -16.89
CA ILE A 176 -14.42 3.77 -17.59
C ILE A 176 -14.24 2.28 -17.32
N ALA A 177 -13.01 1.77 -17.42
CA ALA A 177 -12.69 0.38 -17.13
C ALA A 177 -13.05 -0.01 -15.69
N PHE A 178 -12.78 0.85 -14.72
CA PHE A 178 -13.12 0.63 -13.31
C PHE A 178 -14.63 0.64 -13.05
N ARG A 179 -15.41 1.40 -13.77
CA ARG A 179 -16.89 1.35 -13.69
C ARG A 179 -17.44 0.01 -14.16
N ILE A 180 -16.77 -0.62 -15.11
CA ILE A 180 -17.23 -1.89 -15.72
C ILE A 180 -16.71 -3.11 -14.95
N VAL A 181 -15.44 -3.11 -14.54
CA VAL A 181 -14.75 -4.31 -14.01
C VAL A 181 -14.09 -4.09 -12.64
N GLY A 182 -13.78 -2.85 -12.29
CA GLY A 182 -12.65 -2.53 -11.44
C GLY A 182 -12.81 -2.66 -9.93
N SER A 183 -13.99 -2.46 -9.32
CA SER A 183 -14.06 -2.48 -7.84
C SER A 183 -13.88 -3.89 -7.28
N THR A 184 -14.29 -4.89 -8.02
CA THR A 184 -14.18 -6.31 -7.64
C THR A 184 -12.78 -6.89 -7.84
N ALA A 185 -11.98 -6.37 -8.78
CA ALA A 185 -10.62 -6.86 -9.02
C ALA A 185 -9.68 -6.49 -7.85
N GLN A 186 -9.69 -5.22 -7.43
CA GLN A 186 -8.90 -4.77 -6.29
C GLN A 186 -9.31 -5.49 -4.99
N GLU A 187 -10.62 -5.66 -4.76
CA GLU A 187 -11.13 -6.39 -3.60
C GLU A 187 -10.65 -7.85 -3.56
N ARG A 188 -10.63 -8.52 -4.71
CA ARG A 188 -10.11 -9.89 -4.81
C ARG A 188 -8.61 -9.96 -4.50
N ILE A 189 -7.82 -9.00 -4.99
CA ILE A 189 -6.38 -8.94 -4.72
C ILE A 189 -6.14 -8.77 -3.22
N TRP A 190 -6.72 -7.75 -2.60
CA TRP A 190 -6.47 -7.47 -1.18
C TRP A 190 -7.06 -8.52 -0.24
N THR A 191 -8.19 -9.12 -0.61
CA THR A 191 -8.73 -10.25 0.13
C THR A 191 -7.81 -11.48 0.04
N HIS A 192 -7.22 -11.74 -1.13
CA HIS A 192 -6.24 -12.82 -1.29
C HIS A 192 -4.99 -12.56 -0.44
N VAL A 193 -4.42 -11.36 -0.52
CA VAL A 193 -3.24 -10.95 0.26
C VAL A 193 -3.46 -11.16 1.75
N LEU A 194 -4.57 -10.68 2.29
CA LEU A 194 -4.89 -10.81 3.70
C LEU A 194 -5.13 -12.27 4.12
N LYS A 195 -5.76 -13.08 3.28
CA LYS A 195 -5.94 -14.51 3.54
C LYS A 195 -4.62 -15.27 3.51
N SER A 196 -3.75 -14.95 2.55
CA SER A 196 -2.42 -15.56 2.44
C SER A 196 -1.55 -15.21 3.64
N LEU A 197 -1.59 -13.94 4.07
CA LEU A 197 -0.91 -13.50 5.28
C LEU A 197 -1.44 -14.21 6.52
N ALA A 198 -2.76 -14.31 6.68
CA ALA A 198 -3.37 -15.01 7.81
C ALA A 198 -2.98 -16.52 7.84
N ALA A 199 -2.99 -17.16 6.68
CA ALA A 199 -2.58 -18.58 6.55
C ALA A 199 -1.09 -18.81 6.81
N HIS A 200 -0.24 -17.80 6.77
CA HIS A 200 1.16 -17.89 7.15
C HIS A 200 1.32 -18.03 8.67
N PHE A 201 0.41 -17.48 9.45
CA PHE A 201 0.46 -17.50 10.91
C PHE A 201 -0.35 -18.66 11.52
N GLY A 202 -1.20 -19.34 10.78
CA GLY A 202 -2.04 -20.46 11.24
C GLY A 202 -3.28 -20.60 10.42
#